data_c3127e2dcaa84f91a1df631cc1d1537c
#
_entry.id   c3127e2dcaa84f91a1df631cc1d1537c
#
_cell.length_a   1.000
_cell.length_b   1.000
_cell.length_c   1.000
_cell.angle_alpha   90.00
_cell.angle_beta   90.00
_cell.angle_gamma   90.00
#
_symmetry.space_group_name_H-M   'P 1'
#
loop_
_entity.id
_entity.type
_entity.pdbx_description
1 polymer ?
#
loop_
_entity_poly.entity_id
_entity_poly.type
_entity_poly.pdbx_seq_one_letter_code
_entity_poly.pdbx_strand_id
1 'polypeptide(L)'
;MIPSVKTSLISGLAVLLLAAGAQVALSQSPARPQAPAPAQTPPAAETHSPALFGSPARFTYQDGADIYRYVCAGCHMPGGRGAIGAGAYPALANNAKLEASGYPVYLVVNGQKAMPGFGSQLNDAQVAAVVNYIRSNFGNSYTDQVTAEDVKAVRQ
;
A
#
# COMPACT_ATOMS: atom_id res chain seq x y z
N MET A 1 46.96 -33.51 17.31
CA MET A 1 47.85 -32.83 16.35
C MET A 1 47.17 -31.54 15.96
N ILE A 2 47.63 -30.40 16.47
CA ILE A 2 47.08 -29.07 16.25
C ILE A 2 48.07 -28.29 15.40
N PRO A 3 47.72 -27.77 14.22
CA PRO A 3 48.65 -26.92 13.49
C PRO A 3 48.63 -25.49 14.02
N SER A 4 49.80 -24.99 14.28
CA SER A 4 50.18 -23.69 14.78
C SER A 4 49.85 -22.58 13.76
N VAL A 5 49.15 -21.56 14.22
CA VAL A 5 48.89 -20.33 13.45
C VAL A 5 50.05 -19.36 13.68
N LYS A 6 50.76 -19.03 12.59
CA LYS A 6 51.82 -18.02 12.61
C LYS A 6 51.24 -16.63 12.57
N THR A 7 51.46 -15.87 13.63
CA THR A 7 51.17 -14.43 13.71
C THR A 7 52.20 -13.66 12.87
N SER A 8 51.74 -12.96 11.84
CA SER A 8 52.55 -12.05 11.03
C SER A 8 52.27 -10.61 11.46
N LEU A 9 53.21 -10.02 12.16
CA LEU A 9 53.31 -8.59 12.47
C LEU A 9 53.73 -7.85 11.19
N ILE A 10 52.91 -6.97 10.70
CA ILE A 10 53.31 -5.99 9.68
C ILE A 10 53.22 -4.61 10.30
N SER A 11 54.43 -4.04 10.48
CA SER A 11 54.69 -2.68 10.97
C SER A 11 54.13 -1.59 10.04
N GLY A 12 53.75 -0.56 10.68
CA GLY A 12 53.54 0.82 10.39
C GLY A 12 53.89 1.43 9.04
N LEU A 13 52.98 2.23 8.57
CA LEU A 13 53.30 3.47 7.85
C LEU A 13 52.25 4.52 8.14
N ALA A 14 52.63 5.49 8.97
CA ALA A 14 51.84 6.68 9.22
C ALA A 14 51.90 7.57 7.96
N VAL A 15 50.78 7.73 7.28
CA VAL A 15 50.60 8.74 6.23
C VAL A 15 49.80 9.90 6.80
N LEU A 16 50.53 10.99 7.02
CA LEU A 16 49.99 12.31 7.35
C LEU A 16 49.33 12.87 6.07
N LEU A 17 47.99 12.86 5.97
CA LEU A 17 47.27 13.57 4.91
C LEU A 17 46.74 14.89 5.46
N LEU A 18 47.34 15.98 4.94
CA LEU A 18 46.88 17.35 5.12
C LEU A 18 45.42 17.47 4.58
N ALA A 19 44.48 17.80 5.44
CA ALA A 19 43.13 18.14 5.07
C ALA A 19 43.13 19.55 4.43
N ALA A 20 43.02 19.60 3.10
CA ALA A 20 42.64 20.82 2.39
C ALA A 20 41.12 20.97 2.52
N GLY A 21 40.67 21.90 3.36
CA GLY A 21 39.26 22.24 3.51
C GLY A 21 38.71 22.91 2.24
N ALA A 22 37.94 22.17 1.47
CA ALA A 22 37.10 22.74 0.42
C ALA A 22 35.81 23.25 1.08
N GLN A 23 35.76 24.56 1.25
CA GLN A 23 34.49 25.24 1.66
C GLN A 23 33.54 25.22 0.46
N VAL A 24 32.50 24.38 0.54
CA VAL A 24 31.38 24.41 -0.40
C VAL A 24 30.54 25.67 -0.08
N ALA A 25 30.69 26.70 -0.89
CA ALA A 25 29.81 27.86 -0.84
C ALA A 25 28.40 27.41 -1.26
N LEU A 26 27.49 27.37 -0.28
CA LEU A 26 26.07 27.22 -0.52
C LEU A 26 25.58 28.49 -1.24
N SER A 27 25.50 28.44 -2.57
CA SER A 27 24.81 29.46 -3.36
C SER A 27 23.32 29.42 -3.01
N GLN A 28 22.90 30.36 -2.15
CA GLN A 28 21.48 30.61 -1.94
C GLN A 28 20.94 31.28 -3.22
N SER A 29 20.22 30.52 -4.04
CA SER A 29 19.43 31.10 -5.13
C SER A 29 18.42 32.09 -4.55
N PRO A 30 18.35 33.32 -5.10
CA PRO A 30 17.34 34.28 -4.66
C PRO A 30 15.93 33.69 -4.93
N ALA A 31 15.09 33.71 -3.91
CA ALA A 31 13.71 33.30 -3.99
C ALA A 31 12.99 34.07 -5.10
N ARG A 32 12.58 33.38 -6.15
CA ARG A 32 11.72 33.93 -7.20
C ARG A 32 10.39 34.34 -6.56
N PRO A 33 9.90 35.56 -6.76
CA PRO A 33 8.56 35.96 -6.31
C PRO A 33 7.55 34.98 -6.89
N GLN A 34 6.87 34.22 -6.04
CA GLN A 34 5.78 33.36 -6.46
C GLN A 34 4.59 34.27 -6.80
N ALA A 35 4.12 34.18 -8.04
CA ALA A 35 2.85 34.77 -8.41
C ALA A 35 1.73 34.18 -7.53
N PRO A 36 0.73 34.98 -7.12
CA PRO A 36 -0.38 34.45 -6.34
C PRO A 36 -1.05 33.32 -7.12
N ALA A 37 -1.17 32.17 -6.47
CA ALA A 37 -1.89 31.03 -7.02
C ALA A 37 -3.35 31.46 -7.31
N PRO A 38 -3.93 31.06 -8.46
CA PRO A 38 -5.33 31.32 -8.72
C PRO A 38 -6.17 30.75 -7.58
N ALA A 39 -7.06 31.58 -7.04
CA ALA A 39 -7.99 31.20 -5.99
C ALA A 39 -8.79 29.99 -6.49
N GLN A 40 -8.52 28.83 -5.91
CA GLN A 40 -9.33 27.64 -6.16
C GLN A 40 -10.68 27.89 -5.52
N THR A 41 -11.71 28.07 -6.34
CA THR A 41 -13.11 28.06 -5.91
C THR A 41 -13.33 26.71 -5.21
N PRO A 42 -13.74 26.67 -3.91
CA PRO A 42 -14.06 25.42 -3.28
C PRO A 42 -15.13 24.71 -4.13
N PRO A 43 -15.00 23.40 -4.39
CA PRO A 43 -16.08 22.67 -5.00
C PRO A 43 -17.34 22.89 -4.18
N ALA A 44 -18.46 23.18 -4.86
CA ALA A 44 -19.75 23.38 -4.22
C ALA A 44 -19.97 22.26 -3.22
N ALA A 45 -20.24 22.62 -1.96
CA ALA A 45 -20.54 21.66 -0.92
C ALA A 45 -21.73 20.83 -1.40
N GLU A 46 -21.44 19.60 -1.81
CA GLU A 46 -22.49 18.62 -2.03
C GLU A 46 -23.23 18.48 -0.69
N THR A 47 -24.47 18.88 -0.68
CA THR A 47 -25.36 18.74 0.46
C THR A 47 -25.54 17.25 0.71
N HIS A 48 -24.65 16.70 1.55
CA HIS A 48 -24.86 15.39 2.11
C HIS A 48 -26.04 15.50 3.07
N SER A 49 -27.23 15.25 2.55
CA SER A 49 -28.37 14.96 3.42
C SER A 49 -27.97 13.78 4.28
N PRO A 50 -27.94 13.91 5.62
CA PRO A 50 -27.73 12.76 6.47
C PRO A 50 -28.96 11.85 6.26
N ALA A 51 -28.76 10.75 5.56
CA ALA A 51 -29.73 9.67 5.54
C ALA A 51 -29.77 9.13 6.97
N LEU A 52 -30.71 9.61 7.74
CA LEU A 52 -31.03 9.14 9.07
C LEU A 52 -31.39 7.65 8.94
N PHE A 53 -30.45 6.79 9.36
CA PHE A 53 -30.67 5.37 9.61
C PHE A 53 -31.16 4.53 8.42
N GLY A 54 -30.30 3.78 7.75
CA GLY A 54 -30.75 2.63 7.01
C GLY A 54 -30.06 2.18 5.74
N SER A 55 -29.08 2.89 5.20
CA SER A 55 -28.28 2.33 4.12
C SER A 55 -26.82 2.26 4.56
N PRO A 56 -26.15 1.09 4.47
CA PRO A 56 -24.72 1.03 4.72
C PRO A 56 -24.04 2.01 3.76
N ALA A 57 -23.20 2.91 4.32
CA ALA A 57 -22.47 3.87 3.51
C ALA A 57 -21.67 3.10 2.45
N ARG A 58 -21.88 3.43 1.17
CA ARG A 58 -21.14 2.84 0.07
C ARG A 58 -19.88 3.65 -0.16
N PHE A 59 -18.78 2.96 -0.40
CA PHE A 59 -17.55 3.60 -0.82
C PHE A 59 -17.68 4.12 -2.25
N THR A 60 -17.18 5.34 -2.49
CA THR A 60 -17.27 6.00 -3.80
C THR A 60 -16.04 5.78 -4.69
N TYR A 61 -14.95 5.25 -4.11
CA TYR A 61 -13.72 4.95 -4.84
C TYR A 61 -13.96 3.90 -5.93
N GLN A 62 -13.44 4.15 -7.14
CA GLN A 62 -13.57 3.21 -8.27
C GLN A 62 -12.23 2.53 -8.62
N ASP A 63 -11.12 3.18 -8.31
CA ASP A 63 -9.79 2.66 -8.55
C ASP A 63 -9.36 1.67 -7.46
N GLY A 64 -8.78 0.53 -7.86
CA GLY A 64 -8.37 -0.52 -6.94
C GLY A 64 -7.29 -0.09 -5.94
N ALA A 65 -6.39 0.81 -6.33
CA ALA A 65 -5.36 1.35 -5.45
C ALA A 65 -5.97 2.27 -4.38
N ASP A 66 -6.96 3.08 -4.74
CA ASP A 66 -7.66 3.94 -3.80
C ASP A 66 -8.53 3.13 -2.85
N ILE A 67 -9.26 2.14 -3.34
CA ILE A 67 -10.02 1.22 -2.49
C ILE A 67 -9.07 0.54 -1.50
N TYR A 68 -7.93 0.03 -1.98
CA TYR A 68 -6.94 -0.58 -1.09
C TYR A 68 -6.46 0.41 -0.03
N ARG A 69 -6.06 1.60 -0.43
CA ARG A 69 -5.50 2.63 0.44
C ARG A 69 -6.45 3.01 1.57
N TYR A 70 -7.72 3.25 1.25
CA TYR A 70 -8.67 3.83 2.19
C TYR A 70 -9.53 2.80 2.94
N VAL A 71 -9.63 1.58 2.42
CA VAL A 71 -10.47 0.52 3.01
C VAL A 71 -9.62 -0.61 3.59
N CYS A 72 -8.64 -1.10 2.85
CA CYS A 72 -7.92 -2.33 3.19
C CYS A 72 -6.64 -2.08 4.00
N ALA A 73 -5.91 -0.99 3.69
CA ALA A 73 -4.60 -0.71 4.27
C ALA A 73 -4.64 -0.42 5.78
N GLY A 74 -5.81 -0.07 6.33
CA GLY A 74 -5.99 0.09 7.78
C GLY A 74 -5.65 -1.17 8.58
N CYS A 75 -5.91 -2.34 8.00
CA CYS A 75 -5.59 -3.64 8.58
C CYS A 75 -4.39 -4.31 7.89
N HIS A 76 -4.37 -4.33 6.54
CA HIS A 76 -3.32 -5.02 5.77
C HIS A 76 -2.04 -4.21 5.60
N MET A 77 -1.98 -3.00 6.13
CA MET A 77 -0.87 -2.05 6.10
C MET A 77 -0.50 -1.55 4.69
N PRO A 78 0.06 -0.34 4.56
CA PRO A 78 0.61 0.12 3.29
C PRO A 78 1.63 -0.88 2.73
N GLY A 79 1.50 -1.25 1.45
CA GLY A 79 2.34 -2.27 0.81
C GLY A 79 1.95 -3.71 1.12
N GLY A 80 0.80 -3.97 1.71
CA GLY A 80 0.26 -5.32 1.89
C GLY A 80 1.02 -6.20 2.87
N ARG A 81 1.82 -5.62 3.78
CA ARG A 81 2.72 -6.39 4.67
C ARG A 81 1.99 -7.16 5.77
N GLY A 82 0.74 -6.80 6.05
CA GLY A 82 0.05 -7.27 7.24
C GLY A 82 0.68 -6.75 8.53
N ALA A 83 0.17 -7.21 9.67
CA ALA A 83 0.69 -6.86 10.98
C ALA A 83 0.48 -8.00 11.98
N ILE A 84 1.35 -8.06 12.98
CA ILE A 84 1.24 -8.95 14.15
C ILE A 84 1.36 -8.08 15.40
N GLY A 85 0.42 -8.26 16.32
CA GLY A 85 0.36 -7.51 17.58
C GLY A 85 -0.77 -8.07 18.44
N ALA A 86 -1.65 -7.22 18.94
CA ALA A 86 -2.87 -7.66 19.65
C ALA A 86 -3.82 -8.49 18.76
N GLY A 87 -3.65 -8.42 17.42
CA GLY A 87 -4.27 -9.25 16.41
C GLY A 87 -3.27 -9.61 15.32
N ALA A 88 -3.65 -10.52 14.42
CA ALA A 88 -2.86 -10.90 13.27
C ALA A 88 -3.64 -10.52 11.99
N TYR A 89 -3.04 -9.65 11.19
CA TYR A 89 -3.53 -9.27 9.87
C TYR A 89 -2.63 -9.91 8.82
N PRO A 90 -3.12 -10.82 7.97
CA PRO A 90 -2.28 -11.57 7.05
C PRO A 90 -1.65 -10.63 6.00
N ALA A 91 -0.42 -10.94 5.62
CA ALA A 91 0.24 -10.27 4.51
C ALA A 91 -0.47 -10.62 3.20
N LEU A 92 -0.68 -9.60 2.37
CA LEU A 92 -1.11 -9.71 0.98
C LEU A 92 0.10 -9.68 0.04
N ALA A 93 1.24 -9.18 0.51
CA ALA A 93 2.49 -9.15 -0.23
C ALA A 93 3.06 -10.56 -0.41
N ASN A 94 3.50 -10.89 -1.65
CA ASN A 94 4.08 -12.17 -2.03
C ASN A 94 3.22 -13.37 -1.56
N ASN A 95 1.92 -13.27 -1.71
CA ASN A 95 0.98 -14.24 -1.13
C ASN A 95 0.44 -15.22 -2.18
N ALA A 96 0.96 -16.44 -2.17
CA ALA A 96 0.56 -17.50 -3.10
C ALA A 96 -0.94 -17.86 -3.04
N LYS A 97 -1.64 -17.57 -1.94
CA LYS A 97 -3.09 -17.79 -1.86
C LYS A 97 -3.92 -16.88 -2.76
N LEU A 98 -3.31 -15.82 -3.27
CA LEU A 98 -3.96 -14.90 -4.23
C LEU A 98 -3.94 -15.42 -5.66
N GLU A 99 -3.25 -16.53 -5.94
CA GLU A 99 -3.22 -17.17 -7.26
C GLU A 99 -4.63 -17.55 -7.73
N ALA A 100 -5.38 -18.25 -6.89
CA ALA A 100 -6.78 -18.56 -7.18
C ALA A 100 -7.66 -17.32 -6.96
N SER A 101 -8.00 -16.62 -8.03
CA SER A 101 -8.72 -15.32 -7.99
C SER A 101 -10.06 -15.36 -7.23
N GLY A 102 -10.77 -16.46 -7.25
CA GLY A 102 -12.02 -16.64 -6.51
C GLY A 102 -11.84 -16.55 -4.98
N TYR A 103 -10.68 -16.94 -4.47
CA TYR A 103 -10.43 -16.89 -3.02
C TYR A 103 -10.44 -15.45 -2.45
N PRO A 104 -9.63 -14.50 -2.95
CA PRO A 104 -9.71 -13.13 -2.47
C PRO A 104 -11.06 -12.45 -2.77
N VAL A 105 -11.74 -12.78 -3.88
CA VAL A 105 -13.09 -12.30 -4.15
C VAL A 105 -14.04 -12.73 -3.04
N TYR A 106 -14.06 -14.02 -2.71
CA TYR A 106 -14.89 -14.55 -1.64
C TYR A 106 -14.62 -13.85 -0.31
N LEU A 107 -13.35 -13.65 0.06
CA LEU A 107 -12.99 -13.00 1.32
C LEU A 107 -13.41 -11.52 1.38
N VAL A 108 -13.27 -10.79 0.28
CA VAL A 108 -13.68 -9.38 0.22
C VAL A 108 -15.20 -9.26 0.32
N VAL A 109 -15.94 -10.14 -0.35
CA VAL A 109 -17.41 -10.11 -0.34
C VAL A 109 -17.96 -10.53 1.02
N ASN A 110 -17.51 -11.67 1.55
CA ASN A 110 -18.14 -12.32 2.69
C ASN A 110 -17.42 -12.09 4.02
N GLY A 111 -16.15 -11.70 3.98
CA GLY A 111 -15.30 -11.63 5.14
C GLY A 111 -14.80 -12.99 5.62
N GLN A 112 -13.91 -12.99 6.59
CA GLN A 112 -13.45 -14.20 7.28
C GLN A 112 -12.86 -13.85 8.65
N LYS A 113 -13.32 -14.51 9.70
CA LYS A 113 -12.87 -14.25 11.08
C LYS A 113 -13.03 -12.78 11.47
N ALA A 114 -11.90 -12.07 11.75
CA ALA A 114 -11.93 -10.65 12.07
C ALA A 114 -11.95 -9.73 10.84
N MET A 115 -11.78 -10.25 9.63
CA MET A 115 -11.95 -9.46 8.41
C MET A 115 -13.44 -9.32 8.10
N PRO A 116 -13.99 -8.09 8.08
CA PRO A 116 -15.40 -7.90 7.74
C PRO A 116 -15.64 -8.20 6.24
N GLY A 117 -16.86 -8.57 5.90
CA GLY A 117 -17.31 -8.63 4.50
C GLY A 117 -17.68 -7.23 4.00
N PHE A 118 -17.19 -6.87 2.83
CA PHE A 118 -17.44 -5.58 2.19
C PHE A 118 -18.50 -5.66 1.09
N GLY A 119 -19.16 -6.81 0.93
CA GLY A 119 -20.13 -7.02 -0.13
C GLY A 119 -21.33 -6.07 -0.14
N SER A 120 -21.69 -5.47 1.00
CA SER A 120 -22.75 -4.46 1.07
C SER A 120 -22.24 -3.04 0.76
N GLN A 121 -20.95 -2.75 0.94
CA GLN A 121 -20.34 -1.43 0.77
C GLN A 121 -19.65 -1.24 -0.59
N LEU A 122 -19.14 -2.32 -1.20
CA LEU A 122 -18.50 -2.34 -2.50
C LEU A 122 -19.39 -3.03 -3.53
N ASN A 123 -19.54 -2.43 -4.70
CA ASN A 123 -20.19 -3.09 -5.84
C ASN A 123 -19.22 -4.09 -6.53
N ASP A 124 -19.72 -4.86 -7.50
CA ASP A 124 -18.96 -5.92 -8.13
C ASP A 124 -17.71 -5.38 -8.87
N ALA A 125 -17.82 -4.25 -9.55
CA ALA A 125 -16.69 -3.62 -10.24
C ALA A 125 -15.62 -3.14 -9.24
N GLN A 126 -16.01 -2.61 -8.10
CA GLN A 126 -15.10 -2.18 -7.04
C GLN A 126 -14.37 -3.35 -6.39
N VAL A 127 -15.08 -4.46 -6.14
CA VAL A 127 -14.45 -5.69 -5.63
C VAL A 127 -13.46 -6.23 -6.65
N ALA A 128 -13.84 -6.31 -7.93
CA ALA A 128 -12.94 -6.74 -9.00
C ALA A 128 -11.69 -5.84 -9.09
N ALA A 129 -11.86 -4.52 -9.04
CA ALA A 129 -10.78 -3.55 -9.10
C ALA A 129 -9.76 -3.74 -7.96
N VAL A 130 -10.22 -3.83 -6.71
CA VAL A 130 -9.31 -3.99 -5.58
C VAL A 130 -8.65 -5.37 -5.55
N VAL A 131 -9.35 -6.43 -5.93
CA VAL A 131 -8.77 -7.78 -6.03
C VAL A 131 -7.70 -7.83 -7.10
N ASN A 132 -7.94 -7.26 -8.28
CA ASN A 132 -6.94 -7.16 -9.34
C ASN A 132 -5.73 -6.34 -8.89
N TYR A 133 -5.96 -5.23 -8.20
CA TYR A 133 -4.88 -4.42 -7.66
C TYR A 133 -3.97 -5.22 -6.71
N ILE A 134 -4.50 -5.89 -5.70
CA ILE A 134 -3.68 -6.67 -4.76
C ILE A 134 -3.01 -7.87 -5.44
N ARG A 135 -3.62 -8.48 -6.46
CA ARG A 135 -3.07 -9.61 -7.20
C ARG A 135 -1.92 -9.22 -8.14
N SER A 136 -1.85 -7.97 -8.57
CA SER A 136 -0.79 -7.45 -9.46
C SER A 136 0.23 -6.54 -8.77
N ASN A 137 0.09 -6.30 -7.47
CA ASN A 137 0.96 -5.42 -6.69
C ASN A 137 1.55 -6.13 -5.49
N PHE A 138 2.37 -5.43 -4.72
CA PHE A 138 3.01 -5.92 -3.49
C PHE A 138 3.88 -7.18 -3.69
N GLY A 139 4.52 -7.29 -4.86
CA GLY A 139 5.32 -8.45 -5.22
C GLY A 139 4.51 -9.64 -5.77
N ASN A 140 3.20 -9.50 -5.88
CA ASN A 140 2.36 -10.44 -6.63
C ASN A 140 2.39 -10.08 -8.13
N SER A 141 2.23 -11.08 -9.01
CA SER A 141 2.30 -10.91 -10.46
C SER A 141 1.24 -11.73 -11.21
N TYR A 142 0.08 -11.91 -10.60
CA TYR A 142 -1.03 -12.65 -11.23
C TYR A 142 -1.70 -11.76 -12.28
N THR A 143 -1.82 -12.26 -13.50
CA THR A 143 -2.26 -11.49 -14.69
C THR A 143 -3.69 -11.76 -15.13
N ASP A 144 -4.27 -12.88 -14.70
CA ASP A 144 -5.67 -13.18 -14.96
C ASP A 144 -6.56 -12.20 -14.21
N GLN A 145 -7.42 -11.52 -14.96
CA GLN A 145 -8.26 -10.45 -14.43
C GLN A 145 -9.57 -11.01 -13.88
N VAL A 146 -9.92 -10.55 -12.68
CA VAL A 146 -11.27 -10.73 -12.12
C VAL A 146 -12.20 -9.72 -12.77
N THR A 147 -13.37 -10.19 -13.21
CA THR A 147 -14.44 -9.35 -13.76
C THR A 147 -15.54 -9.08 -12.73
N ALA A 148 -16.42 -8.14 -13.01
CA ALA A 148 -17.60 -7.89 -12.18
C ALA A 148 -18.56 -9.11 -12.16
N GLU A 149 -18.60 -9.87 -13.25
CA GLU A 149 -19.40 -11.09 -13.38
C GLU A 149 -18.89 -12.19 -12.45
N ASP A 150 -17.56 -12.35 -12.34
CA ASP A 150 -16.95 -13.31 -11.41
C ASP A 150 -17.31 -12.96 -9.96
N VAL A 151 -17.31 -11.68 -9.62
CA VAL A 151 -17.72 -11.21 -8.28
C VAL A 151 -19.20 -11.47 -8.04
N LYS A 152 -20.05 -11.19 -9.02
CA LYS A 152 -21.48 -11.42 -8.94
C LYS A 152 -21.80 -12.91 -8.70
N ALA A 153 -21.05 -13.82 -9.31
CA ALA A 153 -21.21 -15.26 -9.10
C ALA A 153 -20.94 -15.68 -7.65
N VAL A 154 -20.05 -14.98 -6.94
CA VAL A 154 -19.71 -15.25 -5.53
C VAL A 154 -20.78 -14.71 -4.55
N ARG A 155 -21.60 -13.75 -4.96
CA ARG A 155 -22.66 -13.19 -4.11
C ARG A 155 -23.94 -14.01 -4.02
N GLN A 156 -24.03 -15.11 -4.80
CA GLN A 156 -25.22 -15.96 -4.89
C GLN A 156 -25.24 -17.04 -3.83
#